data_8b23bdd8fb8d4289fa0784cfd1165c4e
#
_entry.id   8b23bdd8fb8d4289fa0784cfd1165c4e
#
_cell.length_a   1.000
_cell.length_b   1.000
_cell.length_c   1.000
_cell.angle_alpha   90.00
_cell.angle_beta   90.00
_cell.angle_gamma   90.00
#
_symmetry.space_group_name_H-M   'P 1'
#
loop_
_entity.id
_entity.type
_entity.pdbx_description
1 polymer ?
#
loop_
_entity_poly.entity_id
_entity_poly.type
_entity_poly.pdbx_seq_one_letter_code
_entity_poly.pdbx_strand_id
1 'polypeptide(L)'
;VAPFIIINGNDAKAARTFTLMHELAHLWLGEEGISNLSPFAGNDARGGLEAFCNAVAAEFLLPRGFLVEAWDRVVGLELPEAMVSLASQFKVSRAAVANRLWKLNRIDEVDWWALYATYQDEWRRQRVRMQEQEGGPTFYITKQSQLGAALIRTVLGGVDAGNLTYTRASRILGVNAKNFDGLRAGVGDRK
;
A
#
# COMPACT_ATOMS: atom_id res chain seq x y z
N VAL A 1 3.53 -16.74 19.49
CA VAL A 1 2.59 -15.98 18.65
C VAL A 1 3.30 -15.67 17.34
N ALA A 2 2.70 -15.95 16.19
CA ALA A 2 3.29 -15.60 14.91
C ALA A 2 2.95 -14.13 14.58
N PRO A 3 3.91 -13.29 14.17
CA PRO A 3 3.64 -11.94 13.74
C PRO A 3 2.85 -11.95 12.42
N PHE A 4 2.00 -10.95 12.21
CA PHE A 4 1.27 -10.76 10.96
C PHE A 4 1.23 -9.28 10.59
N ILE A 5 1.23 -9.01 9.30
CA ILE A 5 1.15 -7.65 8.74
C ILE A 5 -0.19 -7.48 8.05
N ILE A 6 -0.91 -6.41 8.39
CA ILE A 6 -2.18 -6.05 7.75
C ILE A 6 -1.92 -4.91 6.75
N ILE A 7 -2.20 -5.15 5.47
CA ILE A 7 -2.04 -4.15 4.41
C ILE A 7 -3.41 -3.78 3.85
N ASN A 8 -3.65 -2.48 3.68
CA ASN A 8 -4.88 -2.00 3.06
C ASN A 8 -4.93 -2.40 1.57
N GLY A 9 -5.85 -3.28 1.22
CA GLY A 9 -6.05 -3.76 -0.16
C GLY A 9 -6.53 -2.70 -1.16
N ASN A 10 -7.04 -1.56 -0.67
CA ASN A 10 -7.53 -0.45 -1.52
C ASN A 10 -6.39 0.48 -1.95
N ASP A 11 -5.21 0.37 -1.35
CA ASP A 11 -4.07 1.18 -1.74
C ASP A 11 -3.47 0.71 -3.07
N ALA A 12 -2.85 1.64 -3.79
CA ALA A 12 -2.10 1.32 -5.01
C ALA A 12 -1.00 0.29 -4.72
N LYS A 13 -0.69 -0.57 -5.68
CA LYS A 13 0.32 -1.64 -5.53
C LYS A 13 1.65 -1.12 -4.98
N ALA A 14 2.13 0.01 -5.51
CA ALA A 14 3.38 0.63 -5.05
C ALA A 14 3.31 1.07 -3.57
N ALA A 15 2.17 1.62 -3.13
CA ALA A 15 1.96 1.99 -1.73
C ALA A 15 1.95 0.76 -0.82
N ARG A 16 1.25 -0.32 -1.23
CA ARG A 16 1.23 -1.59 -0.49
C ARG A 16 2.62 -2.20 -0.32
N THR A 17 3.46 -2.11 -1.36
CA THR A 17 4.84 -2.63 -1.29
C THR A 17 5.67 -1.81 -0.31
N PHE A 18 5.51 -0.48 -0.30
CA PHE A 18 6.18 0.38 0.67
C PHE A 18 5.73 0.06 2.11
N THR A 19 4.41 -0.04 2.34
CA THR A 19 3.84 -0.42 3.64
C THR A 19 4.41 -1.78 4.09
N LEU A 20 4.47 -2.78 3.21
CA LEU A 20 5.03 -4.09 3.55
C LEU A 20 6.47 -3.99 4.04
N MET A 21 7.33 -3.26 3.33
CA MET A 21 8.74 -3.10 3.72
C MET A 21 8.90 -2.31 5.02
N HIS A 22 8.04 -1.32 5.23
CA HIS A 22 7.98 -0.52 6.45
C HIS A 22 7.60 -1.38 7.66
N GLU A 23 6.52 -2.16 7.56
CA GLU A 23 6.06 -3.06 8.63
C GLU A 23 7.08 -4.18 8.91
N LEU A 24 7.77 -4.70 7.89
CA LEU A 24 8.87 -5.64 8.08
C LEU A 24 10.02 -5.02 8.86
N ALA A 25 10.33 -3.74 8.66
CA ALA A 25 11.34 -3.06 9.44
C ALA A 25 10.95 -2.98 10.93
N HIS A 26 9.68 -2.66 11.25
CA HIS A 26 9.17 -2.70 12.61
C HIS A 26 9.31 -4.10 13.24
N LEU A 27 8.91 -5.14 12.52
CA LEU A 27 9.04 -6.52 13.01
C LEU A 27 10.50 -6.90 13.30
N TRP A 28 11.45 -6.49 12.48
CA TRP A 28 12.89 -6.75 12.72
C TRP A 28 13.43 -6.01 13.94
N LEU A 29 12.87 -4.86 14.26
CA LEU A 29 13.22 -4.09 15.46
C LEU A 29 12.52 -4.63 16.73
N GLY A 30 11.60 -5.59 16.59
CA GLY A 30 10.83 -6.13 17.71
C GLY A 30 9.77 -5.16 18.25
N GLU A 31 9.40 -4.16 17.44
CA GLU A 31 8.38 -3.17 17.79
C GLU A 31 7.01 -3.61 17.30
N GLU A 32 6.01 -3.50 18.20
CA GLU A 32 4.61 -3.80 17.90
C GLU A 32 3.80 -2.49 17.93
N GLY A 33 2.90 -2.30 16.96
CA GLY A 33 2.01 -1.15 16.99
C GLY A 33 1.32 -0.84 15.67
N ILE A 34 0.56 0.26 15.69
CA ILE A 34 -0.02 0.86 14.49
C ILE A 34 0.96 1.90 13.98
N SER A 35 1.51 1.65 12.79
CA SER A 35 2.49 2.52 12.18
C SER A 35 1.85 3.77 11.57
N ASN A 36 2.49 4.91 11.76
CA ASN A 36 2.10 6.16 11.11
C ASN A 36 3.01 6.41 9.89
N LEU A 37 2.50 6.13 8.71
CA LEU A 37 3.22 6.31 7.44
C LEU A 37 3.39 7.80 7.03
N SER A 38 3.32 8.74 7.98
CA SER A 38 3.53 10.16 7.70
C SER A 38 5.00 10.43 7.32
N PRO A 39 5.28 11.07 6.19
CA PRO A 39 6.63 11.50 5.83
C PRO A 39 7.18 12.59 6.78
N PHE A 40 6.34 13.13 7.67
CA PHE A 40 6.62 14.17 8.66
C PHE A 40 6.59 13.63 10.10
N ALA A 41 7.05 12.39 10.33
CA ALA A 41 7.19 11.85 11.68
C ALA A 41 8.02 12.82 12.54
N GLY A 42 7.48 13.18 13.72
CA GLY A 42 8.09 14.17 14.61
C GLY A 42 9.45 13.71 15.18
N ASN A 43 10.14 14.64 15.86
CA ASN A 43 11.47 14.39 16.44
C ASN A 43 11.46 13.68 17.81
N ASP A 44 10.33 13.11 18.22
CA ASP A 44 10.25 12.26 19.41
C ASP A 44 10.81 10.85 19.14
N ALA A 45 10.95 10.02 20.16
CA ALA A 45 11.52 8.68 20.01
C ALA A 45 10.71 7.80 19.01
N ARG A 46 9.37 7.95 18.97
CA ARG A 46 8.52 7.28 17.99
C ARG A 46 8.72 7.82 16.59
N GLY A 47 8.84 9.15 16.43
CA GLY A 47 9.13 9.78 15.15
C GLY A 47 10.48 9.34 14.58
N GLY A 48 11.49 9.13 15.42
CA GLY A 48 12.78 8.57 15.04
C GLY A 48 12.68 7.14 14.50
N LEU A 49 11.90 6.28 15.17
CA LEU A 49 11.65 4.90 14.74
C LEU A 49 10.90 4.85 13.40
N GLU A 50 9.84 5.62 13.27
CA GLU A 50 9.06 5.74 12.02
C GLU A 50 9.93 6.24 10.85
N ALA A 51 10.77 7.26 11.10
CA ALA A 51 11.70 7.78 10.11
C ALA A 51 12.73 6.72 9.69
N PHE A 52 13.20 5.90 10.62
CA PHE A 52 14.10 4.78 10.33
C PHE A 52 13.41 3.71 9.49
N CYS A 53 12.22 3.24 9.87
CA CYS A 53 11.46 2.25 9.09
C CYS A 53 11.11 2.75 7.69
N ASN A 54 10.74 4.04 7.56
CA ASN A 54 10.57 4.70 6.27
C ASN A 54 11.87 4.72 5.45
N ALA A 55 13.01 4.96 6.07
CA ALA A 55 14.31 4.98 5.39
C ALA A 55 14.71 3.57 4.92
N VAL A 56 14.46 2.54 5.73
CA VAL A 56 14.68 1.12 5.35
C VAL A 56 13.81 0.74 4.16
N ALA A 57 12.52 1.03 4.22
CA ALA A 57 11.60 0.75 3.11
C ALA A 57 12.01 1.49 1.83
N ALA A 58 12.41 2.75 1.96
CA ALA A 58 12.88 3.55 0.83
C ALA A 58 14.20 3.01 0.25
N GLU A 59 15.15 2.59 1.10
CA GLU A 59 16.41 1.99 0.63
C GLU A 59 16.20 0.66 -0.08
N PHE A 60 15.26 -0.15 0.41
CA PHE A 60 14.92 -1.42 -0.22
C PHE A 60 14.29 -1.24 -1.62
N LEU A 61 13.36 -0.30 -1.75
CA LEU A 61 12.60 -0.08 -2.99
C LEU A 61 13.33 0.83 -3.99
N LEU A 62 14.12 1.76 -3.49
CA LEU A 62 14.88 2.76 -4.25
C LEU A 62 16.32 2.82 -3.71
N PRO A 63 17.12 1.75 -3.93
CA PRO A 63 18.49 1.71 -3.43
C PRO A 63 19.30 2.89 -3.97
N ARG A 64 20.01 3.59 -3.07
CA ARG A 64 20.71 4.84 -3.37
C ARG A 64 21.58 4.74 -4.62
N GLY A 65 22.39 3.70 -4.73
CA GLY A 65 23.32 3.56 -5.86
C GLY A 65 22.60 3.48 -7.20
N PHE A 66 21.59 2.61 -7.29
CA PHE A 66 20.79 2.45 -8.53
C PHE A 66 19.96 3.67 -8.86
N LEU A 67 19.36 4.33 -7.84
CA LEU A 67 18.56 5.52 -8.09
C LEU A 67 19.41 6.69 -8.57
N VAL A 68 20.61 6.92 -7.99
CA VAL A 68 21.50 7.99 -8.41
C VAL A 68 21.98 7.76 -9.84
N GLU A 69 22.39 6.54 -10.18
CA GLU A 69 22.79 6.19 -11.56
C GLU A 69 21.62 6.36 -12.55
N ALA A 70 20.40 6.00 -12.16
CA ALA A 70 19.23 6.21 -13.01
C ALA A 70 18.86 7.69 -13.14
N TRP A 71 19.01 8.47 -12.08
CA TRP A 71 18.80 9.92 -12.10
C TRP A 71 19.76 10.62 -13.07
N ASP A 72 21.05 10.29 -13.03
CA ASP A 72 22.06 10.89 -13.89
C ASP A 72 21.76 10.69 -15.39
N ARG A 73 20.99 9.67 -15.74
CA ARG A 73 20.52 9.42 -17.13
C ARG A 73 19.31 10.26 -17.55
N VAL A 74 18.53 10.76 -16.59
CA VAL A 74 17.27 11.49 -16.86
C VAL A 74 17.29 12.94 -16.37
N VAL A 75 18.36 13.40 -15.74
CA VAL A 75 18.47 14.76 -15.18
C VAL A 75 18.30 15.88 -16.22
N GLY A 76 18.49 15.58 -17.50
CA GLY A 76 18.26 16.53 -18.61
C GLY A 76 16.81 16.61 -19.09
N LEU A 77 15.89 15.79 -18.57
CA LEU A 77 14.45 15.85 -18.84
C LEU A 77 13.79 16.90 -17.93
N GLU A 78 12.60 17.35 -18.32
CA GLU A 78 11.73 18.10 -17.42
C GLU A 78 11.45 17.27 -16.16
N LEU A 79 11.46 17.91 -15.00
CA LEU A 79 11.39 17.23 -13.70
C LEU A 79 10.18 16.28 -13.57
N PRO A 80 8.95 16.62 -14.01
CA PRO A 80 7.82 15.71 -13.98
C PRO A 80 8.02 14.46 -14.84
N GLU A 81 8.67 14.60 -16.01
CA GLU A 81 8.96 13.49 -16.94
C GLU A 81 10.01 12.56 -16.35
N ALA A 82 11.05 13.11 -15.72
CA ALA A 82 12.07 12.35 -15.01
C ALA A 82 11.42 11.51 -13.90
N MET A 83 10.47 12.08 -13.14
CA MET A 83 9.73 11.35 -12.09
C MET A 83 8.91 10.20 -12.66
N VAL A 84 8.24 10.38 -13.80
CA VAL A 84 7.47 9.32 -14.47
C VAL A 84 8.40 8.18 -14.91
N SER A 85 9.52 8.51 -15.54
CA SER A 85 10.51 7.54 -16.01
C SER A 85 11.06 6.67 -14.87
N LEU A 86 11.53 7.31 -13.79
CA LEU A 86 12.09 6.62 -12.63
C LEU A 86 11.03 5.80 -11.88
N ALA A 87 9.83 6.33 -11.69
CA ALA A 87 8.72 5.62 -11.05
C ALA A 87 8.35 4.35 -11.81
N SER A 88 8.34 4.42 -13.16
CA SER A 88 8.11 3.26 -14.02
C SER A 88 9.23 2.23 -13.92
N GLN A 89 10.49 2.66 -13.90
CA GLN A 89 11.66 1.78 -13.80
C GLN A 89 11.68 1.01 -12.48
N PHE A 90 11.49 1.70 -11.36
CA PHE A 90 11.55 1.10 -10.01
C PHE A 90 10.21 0.53 -9.52
N LYS A 91 9.12 0.67 -10.30
CA LYS A 91 7.77 0.20 -9.94
C LYS A 91 7.24 0.78 -8.62
N VAL A 92 7.58 2.04 -8.36
CA VAL A 92 7.15 2.81 -7.18
C VAL A 92 6.32 4.03 -7.59
N SER A 93 5.78 4.77 -6.64
CA SER A 93 5.07 6.01 -6.93
C SER A 93 6.04 7.16 -7.27
N ARG A 94 5.60 8.12 -8.11
CA ARG A 94 6.35 9.35 -8.40
C ARG A 94 6.68 10.11 -7.12
N ALA A 95 5.75 10.13 -6.16
CA ALA A 95 5.96 10.77 -4.86
C ALA A 95 7.08 10.09 -4.06
N ALA A 96 7.20 8.76 -4.10
CA ALA A 96 8.30 8.05 -3.45
C ALA A 96 9.65 8.37 -4.08
N VAL A 97 9.72 8.45 -5.42
CA VAL A 97 10.93 8.87 -6.14
C VAL A 97 11.34 10.30 -5.76
N ALA A 98 10.39 11.26 -5.84
CA ALA A 98 10.65 12.66 -5.50
C ALA A 98 11.15 12.81 -4.06
N ASN A 99 10.48 12.18 -3.08
CA ASN A 99 10.91 12.20 -1.69
C ASN A 99 12.32 11.60 -1.49
N ARG A 100 12.63 10.51 -2.19
CA ARG A 100 13.94 9.87 -2.10
C ARG A 100 15.04 10.75 -2.70
N LEU A 101 14.80 11.34 -3.88
CA LEU A 101 15.76 12.25 -4.54
C LEU A 101 16.00 13.51 -3.70
N TRP A 102 14.95 14.08 -3.11
CA TRP A 102 15.09 15.20 -2.17
C TRP A 102 15.97 14.82 -0.97
N LYS A 103 15.70 13.69 -0.31
CA LYS A 103 16.51 13.19 0.81
C LYS A 103 17.96 12.87 0.43
N LEU A 104 18.23 12.60 -0.84
CA LEU A 104 19.57 12.40 -1.38
C LEU A 104 20.21 13.70 -1.91
N ASN A 105 19.55 14.86 -1.72
CA ASN A 105 19.97 16.18 -2.22
C ASN A 105 20.19 16.21 -3.74
N ARG A 106 19.33 15.50 -4.50
CA ARG A 106 19.34 15.48 -5.96
C ARG A 106 18.33 16.43 -6.59
N ILE A 107 17.29 16.78 -5.85
CA ILE A 107 16.36 17.88 -6.13
C ILE A 107 16.30 18.77 -4.90
N ASP A 108 16.02 20.04 -5.09
CA ASP A 108 15.89 20.99 -3.98
C ASP A 108 14.52 20.91 -3.30
N GLU A 109 14.38 21.65 -2.20
CA GLU A 109 13.16 21.64 -1.41
C GLU A 109 11.99 22.32 -2.14
N VAL A 110 12.26 23.32 -2.97
CA VAL A 110 11.23 24.06 -3.75
C VAL A 110 10.62 23.12 -4.78
N ASP A 111 11.45 22.40 -5.53
CA ASP A 111 11.04 21.40 -6.51
C ASP A 111 10.27 20.27 -5.86
N TRP A 112 10.74 19.79 -4.71
CA TRP A 112 10.04 18.74 -3.97
C TRP A 112 8.64 19.19 -3.54
N TRP A 113 8.49 20.39 -2.99
CA TRP A 113 7.18 20.91 -2.59
C TRP A 113 6.24 21.12 -3.78
N ALA A 114 6.74 21.59 -4.92
CA ALA A 114 5.96 21.75 -6.14
C ALA A 114 5.42 20.41 -6.65
N LEU A 115 6.28 19.39 -6.70
CA LEU A 115 5.88 18.02 -7.06
C LEU A 115 4.87 17.44 -6.06
N TYR A 116 5.11 17.62 -4.76
CA TYR A 116 4.22 17.13 -3.72
C TYR A 116 2.83 17.73 -3.82
N ALA A 117 2.72 19.05 -4.00
CA ALA A 117 1.45 19.73 -4.20
C ALA A 117 0.70 19.19 -5.43
N THR A 118 1.41 19.01 -6.55
CA THR A 118 0.85 18.43 -7.77
C THR A 118 0.28 17.04 -7.54
N TYR A 119 1.03 16.15 -6.86
CA TYR A 119 0.60 14.78 -6.59
C TYR A 119 -0.57 14.71 -5.61
N GLN A 120 -0.62 15.61 -4.63
CA GLN A 120 -1.75 15.75 -3.71
C GLN A 120 -3.03 16.13 -4.46
N ASP A 121 -2.96 17.08 -5.39
CA ASP A 121 -4.12 17.51 -6.18
C ASP A 121 -4.58 16.42 -7.16
N GLU A 122 -3.66 15.72 -7.82
CA GLU A 122 -3.99 14.57 -8.67
C GLU A 122 -4.71 13.48 -7.87
N TRP A 123 -4.20 13.16 -6.68
CA TRP A 123 -4.81 12.17 -5.80
C TRP A 123 -6.21 12.58 -5.35
N ARG A 124 -6.42 13.85 -4.98
CA ARG A 124 -7.75 14.37 -4.63
C ARG A 124 -8.74 14.24 -5.80
N ARG A 125 -8.32 14.66 -6.99
CA ARG A 125 -9.15 14.58 -8.22
C ARG A 125 -9.49 13.13 -8.56
N GLN A 126 -8.54 12.23 -8.45
CA GLN A 126 -8.79 10.81 -8.68
C GLN A 126 -9.78 10.22 -7.69
N ARG A 127 -9.67 10.59 -6.41
CA ARG A 127 -10.58 10.14 -5.35
C ARG A 127 -12.01 10.63 -5.57
N VAL A 128 -12.20 11.89 -5.96
CA VAL A 128 -13.51 12.43 -6.32
C VAL A 128 -14.11 11.70 -7.51
N ARG A 129 -13.34 11.49 -8.58
CA ARG A 129 -13.79 10.73 -9.76
C ARG A 129 -14.19 9.29 -9.40
N MET A 130 -13.45 8.63 -8.52
CA MET A 130 -13.80 7.28 -8.05
C MET A 130 -15.11 7.26 -7.23
N GLN A 131 -15.40 8.32 -6.49
CA GLN A 131 -16.65 8.46 -5.75
C GLN A 131 -17.84 8.81 -6.66
N GLU A 132 -17.62 9.56 -7.74
CA GLU A 132 -18.62 9.93 -8.73
C GLU A 132 -18.96 8.82 -9.72
N GLN A 133 -18.08 7.83 -9.91
CA GLN A 133 -18.38 6.66 -10.72
C GLN A 133 -19.40 5.78 -9.98
N GLU A 134 -20.68 5.97 -10.32
CA GLU A 134 -21.75 5.03 -10.01
C GLU A 134 -21.39 3.68 -10.66
N GLY A 135 -20.98 2.70 -9.85
CA GLY A 135 -20.63 1.37 -10.33
C GLY A 135 -19.24 0.88 -9.92
N GLY A 136 -18.80 1.25 -8.74
CA GLY A 136 -17.64 0.59 -8.09
C GLY A 136 -17.83 -0.92 -8.00
N PRO A 137 -16.76 -1.71 -7.83
CA PRO A 137 -16.88 -3.17 -7.69
C PRO A 137 -17.89 -3.48 -6.60
N THR A 138 -18.79 -4.45 -6.84
CA THR A 138 -19.82 -4.84 -5.88
C THR A 138 -19.18 -5.15 -4.53
N PHE A 139 -19.94 -5.01 -3.45
CA PHE A 139 -19.50 -5.37 -2.09
C PHE A 139 -18.77 -6.73 -2.07
N TYR A 140 -19.27 -7.71 -2.82
CA TYR A 140 -18.68 -9.04 -2.91
C TYR A 140 -17.32 -9.06 -3.59
N ILE A 141 -17.14 -8.35 -4.70
CA ILE A 141 -15.85 -8.25 -5.41
C ILE A 141 -14.80 -7.58 -4.50
N THR A 142 -15.18 -6.50 -3.81
CA THR A 142 -14.29 -5.81 -2.87
C THR A 142 -13.89 -6.74 -1.72
N LYS A 143 -14.85 -7.44 -1.12
CA LYS A 143 -14.58 -8.37 -0.02
C LYS A 143 -13.72 -9.57 -0.47
N GLN A 144 -13.96 -10.12 -1.64
CA GLN A 144 -13.13 -11.20 -2.21
C GLN A 144 -11.68 -10.74 -2.45
N SER A 145 -11.49 -9.51 -2.94
CA SER A 145 -10.16 -8.94 -3.12
C SER A 145 -9.43 -8.74 -1.79
N GLN A 146 -10.13 -8.35 -0.74
CA GLN A 146 -9.57 -8.14 0.59
C GLN A 146 -9.23 -9.44 1.33
N LEU A 147 -10.13 -10.40 1.28
CA LEU A 147 -10.02 -11.64 2.04
C LEU A 147 -9.22 -12.73 1.32
N GLY A 148 -9.22 -12.69 0.01
CA GLY A 148 -8.66 -13.74 -0.84
C GLY A 148 -9.55 -14.98 -0.94
N ALA A 149 -9.53 -15.62 -2.12
CA ALA A 149 -10.38 -16.78 -2.42
C ALA A 149 -10.09 -18.00 -1.51
N ALA A 150 -8.84 -18.18 -1.10
CA ALA A 150 -8.44 -19.30 -0.25
C ALA A 150 -9.10 -19.23 1.14
N LEU A 151 -9.03 -18.06 1.81
CA LEU A 151 -9.65 -17.87 3.12
C LEU A 151 -11.17 -18.05 3.05
N ILE A 152 -11.81 -17.46 2.04
CA ILE A 152 -13.26 -17.58 1.87
C ILE A 152 -13.68 -19.04 1.69
N ARG A 153 -12.99 -19.80 0.82
CA ARG A 153 -13.28 -21.24 0.61
C ARG A 153 -13.08 -22.05 1.89
N THR A 154 -11.99 -21.84 2.60
CA THR A 154 -11.67 -22.57 3.84
C THR A 154 -12.73 -22.32 4.91
N VAL A 155 -13.11 -21.06 5.13
CA VAL A 155 -14.07 -20.69 6.17
C VAL A 155 -15.48 -21.18 5.80
N LEU A 156 -15.93 -20.96 4.57
CA LEU A 156 -17.25 -21.40 4.14
C LEU A 156 -17.34 -22.93 4.03
N GLY A 157 -16.27 -23.60 3.59
CA GLY A 157 -16.19 -25.06 3.63
C GLY A 157 -16.25 -25.63 5.06
N GLY A 158 -15.64 -24.93 6.02
CA GLY A 158 -15.76 -25.27 7.44
C GLY A 158 -17.20 -25.13 7.99
N VAL A 159 -17.96 -24.16 7.48
CA VAL A 159 -19.39 -24.01 7.81
C VAL A 159 -20.20 -25.17 7.22
N ASP A 160 -19.96 -25.52 5.97
CA ASP A 160 -20.66 -26.61 5.28
C ASP A 160 -20.40 -28.00 5.91
N ALA A 161 -19.14 -28.17 6.37
CA ALA A 161 -18.76 -29.39 7.09
C ALA A 161 -19.22 -29.43 8.56
N GLY A 162 -19.93 -28.41 9.05
CA GLY A 162 -20.36 -28.32 10.44
C GLY A 162 -19.24 -28.04 11.45
N ASN A 163 -18.02 -27.79 10.99
CA ASN A 163 -16.85 -27.52 11.83
C ASN A 163 -16.78 -26.05 12.31
N LEU A 164 -17.53 -25.17 11.68
CA LEU A 164 -17.60 -23.74 11.99
C LEU A 164 -19.05 -23.26 12.06
N THR A 165 -19.38 -22.50 13.11
CA THR A 165 -20.70 -21.87 13.20
C THR A 165 -20.77 -20.64 12.29
N TYR A 166 -21.97 -20.28 11.80
CA TYR A 166 -22.21 -19.06 11.04
C TYR A 166 -21.73 -17.81 11.75
N THR A 167 -21.89 -17.71 13.08
CA THR A 167 -21.44 -16.59 13.88
C THR A 167 -19.92 -16.46 13.85
N ARG A 168 -19.20 -17.57 13.96
CA ARG A 168 -17.74 -17.59 13.96
C ARG A 168 -17.18 -17.28 12.57
N ALA A 169 -17.80 -17.83 11.53
CA ALA A 169 -17.46 -17.52 10.14
C ALA A 169 -17.70 -16.04 9.80
N SER A 170 -18.82 -15.46 10.26
CA SER A 170 -19.13 -14.04 10.10
C SER A 170 -18.05 -13.14 10.76
N ARG A 171 -17.54 -13.52 11.91
CA ARG A 171 -16.46 -12.81 12.59
C ARG A 171 -15.14 -12.87 11.80
N ILE A 172 -14.79 -14.07 11.32
CA ILE A 172 -13.54 -14.28 10.56
C ILE A 172 -13.56 -13.51 9.24
N LEU A 173 -14.68 -13.57 8.50
CA LEU A 173 -14.81 -12.92 7.20
C LEU A 173 -15.19 -11.44 7.29
N GLY A 174 -15.56 -10.95 8.48
CA GLY A 174 -16.02 -9.56 8.66
C GLY A 174 -17.26 -9.23 7.82
N VAL A 175 -18.15 -10.22 7.62
CA VAL A 175 -19.40 -10.07 6.83
C VAL A 175 -20.56 -10.78 7.51
N ASN A 176 -21.77 -10.28 7.29
CA ASN A 176 -22.97 -10.96 7.81
C ASN A 176 -23.20 -12.28 7.07
N ALA A 177 -23.70 -13.29 7.80
CA ALA A 177 -23.96 -14.63 7.25
C ALA A 177 -24.89 -14.62 6.02
N LYS A 178 -25.84 -13.69 5.93
CA LYS A 178 -26.73 -13.49 4.77
C LYS A 178 -25.98 -13.20 3.46
N ASN A 179 -24.70 -12.77 3.54
CA ASN A 179 -23.88 -12.45 2.38
C ASN A 179 -22.94 -13.60 1.96
N PHE A 180 -23.01 -14.76 2.60
CA PHE A 180 -22.11 -15.89 2.30
C PHE A 180 -22.31 -16.44 0.89
N ASP A 181 -23.55 -16.52 0.42
CA ASP A 181 -23.84 -17.02 -0.93
C ASP A 181 -23.28 -16.10 -2.02
N GLY A 182 -23.36 -14.78 -1.82
CA GLY A 182 -22.75 -13.82 -2.74
C GLY A 182 -21.21 -13.86 -2.72
N LEU A 183 -20.61 -14.18 -1.57
CA LEU A 183 -19.15 -14.41 -1.50
C LEU A 183 -18.74 -15.70 -2.23
N ARG A 184 -19.55 -16.76 -2.16
CA ARG A 184 -19.31 -18.04 -2.85
C ARG A 184 -19.35 -17.90 -4.37
N ALA A 185 -20.37 -17.21 -4.88
CA ALA A 185 -20.59 -17.07 -6.31
C ALA A 185 -19.34 -16.54 -7.04
N GLY A 186 -18.65 -15.58 -6.45
CA GLY A 186 -17.45 -15.01 -7.08
C GLY A 186 -16.14 -15.76 -6.85
N VAL A 187 -16.14 -16.79 -6.00
CA VAL A 187 -14.95 -17.63 -5.72
C VAL A 187 -14.98 -18.94 -6.51
N GLY A 188 -16.15 -19.33 -7.04
CA GLY A 188 -16.36 -20.56 -7.81
C GLY A 188 -15.93 -20.50 -9.27
N ASP A 189 -15.87 -19.32 -9.87
CA ASP A 189 -15.72 -19.14 -11.34
C ASP A 189 -14.28 -18.95 -11.85
N ARG A 190 -13.25 -19.10 -11.01
CA ARG A 190 -11.86 -19.07 -11.50
C ARG A 190 -11.24 -20.46 -11.41
N LYS A 191 -11.45 -21.24 -12.48
CA LYS A 191 -10.58 -22.37 -12.84
C LYS A 191 -9.25 -21.86 -13.35
#